data_64f097b0b327f42902c0f2bef15a2669
#
_entry.id   64f097b0b327f42902c0f2bef15a2669
#
_cell.length_a   1.000
_cell.length_b   1.000
_cell.length_c   1.000
_cell.angle_alpha   90.00
_cell.angle_beta   90.00
_cell.angle_gamma   90.00
#
_symmetry.space_group_name_H-M   'P 1'
#
loop_
_entity.id
_entity.type
_entity.pdbx_description
1 polymer ?
#
loop_
_entity_poly.entity_id
_entity_poly.type
_entity_poly.pdbx_seq_one_letter_code
_entity_poly.pdbx_strand_id
1 'polypeptide(L)'
;MAYKNFSRYNKYNSRRTKYNNRYYDSALEAAYAEQLDWQIKAGEIKEVIPQFKISIDINGIHIANYFIDFKVVYNDGRIEMHEVKGMETDLWRMKWRLSKALHPDWNFVLIK
;
A
#
# COMPACT_ATOMS: atom_id res chain seq x y z
N MET A 1 -3.99 9.88 -8.19
CA MET A 1 -3.71 8.72 -9.02
C MET A 1 -4.99 7.90 -9.22
N ALA A 2 -5.28 7.60 -10.44
CA ALA A 2 -6.44 6.77 -10.71
C ALA A 2 -6.15 5.34 -10.25
N TYR A 3 -7.11 4.74 -9.58
CA TYR A 3 -6.98 3.36 -9.20
C TYR A 3 -7.08 2.52 -10.46
N LYS A 4 -6.09 1.66 -10.64
CA LYS A 4 -6.02 0.86 -11.83
C LYS A 4 -7.21 -0.06 -11.92
N ASN A 5 -7.82 -0.12 -13.08
CA ASN A 5 -8.88 -1.07 -13.29
C ASN A 5 -8.25 -2.45 -13.51
N PHE A 6 -8.41 -3.31 -12.56
CA PHE A 6 -7.74 -4.59 -12.58
C PHE A 6 -8.47 -5.60 -13.40
N SER A 7 -7.73 -6.60 -13.83
CA SER A 7 -8.36 -7.76 -14.41
C SER A 7 -9.33 -8.36 -13.40
N ARG A 8 -10.32 -9.00 -13.90
CA ARG A 8 -11.32 -9.66 -13.07
C ARG A 8 -10.76 -10.86 -12.34
N TYR A 9 -9.62 -11.34 -12.79
CA TYR A 9 -9.01 -12.50 -12.20
C TYR A 9 -8.17 -12.09 -11.00
N ASN A 10 -8.44 -12.76 -9.89
CA ASN A 10 -7.65 -12.60 -8.68
C ASN A 10 -7.05 -13.95 -8.34
N LYS A 11 -5.76 -14.11 -8.57
CA LYS A 11 -5.13 -15.42 -8.48
C LYS A 11 -5.06 -15.99 -7.07
N TYR A 12 -5.33 -15.19 -6.06
CA TYR A 12 -5.38 -15.67 -4.67
C TYR A 12 -6.80 -15.86 -4.18
N ASN A 13 -7.76 -15.83 -5.10
CA ASN A 13 -9.15 -16.05 -4.77
C ASN A 13 -9.71 -15.04 -3.77
N SER A 14 -9.11 -13.87 -3.68
CA SER A 14 -9.61 -12.80 -2.84
C SER A 14 -10.72 -12.06 -3.57
N ARG A 15 -11.68 -11.56 -2.82
CA ARG A 15 -12.75 -10.77 -3.40
C ARG A 15 -12.31 -9.33 -3.57
N ARG A 16 -12.58 -8.78 -4.76
CA ARG A 16 -12.47 -7.34 -4.95
C ARG A 16 -13.62 -6.67 -4.22
N THR A 17 -13.30 -5.69 -3.42
CA THR A 17 -14.25 -5.02 -2.56
C THR A 17 -14.28 -3.54 -2.89
N LYS A 18 -15.48 -3.01 -3.11
CA LYS A 18 -15.66 -1.59 -3.40
C LYS A 18 -15.83 -0.81 -2.10
N TYR A 19 -15.07 0.27 -1.95
CA TYR A 19 -15.24 1.21 -0.86
C TYR A 19 -14.92 2.61 -1.37
N ASN A 20 -15.80 3.55 -1.12
CA ASN A 20 -15.61 4.97 -1.45
C ASN A 20 -15.24 5.16 -2.94
N ASN A 21 -15.98 4.49 -3.83
CA ASN A 21 -15.79 4.52 -5.28
C ASN A 21 -14.48 3.94 -5.77
N ARG A 22 -13.78 3.17 -4.94
CA ARG A 22 -12.58 2.44 -5.33
C ARG A 22 -12.81 0.96 -5.12
N TYR A 23 -12.19 0.15 -5.98
CA TYR A 23 -12.16 -1.29 -5.80
C TYR A 23 -10.82 -1.68 -5.18
N TYR A 24 -10.88 -2.50 -4.16
CA TYR A 24 -9.71 -3.02 -3.48
C TYR A 24 -9.61 -4.51 -3.72
N ASP A 25 -8.38 -5.03 -3.72
CA ASP A 25 -8.14 -6.43 -4.03
C ASP A 25 -8.69 -7.38 -2.96
N SER A 26 -8.96 -6.87 -1.77
CA SER A 26 -9.51 -7.70 -0.71
C SER A 26 -10.39 -6.87 0.21
N ALA A 27 -11.26 -7.58 0.96
CA ALA A 27 -12.08 -6.95 1.98
C ALA A 27 -11.21 -6.37 3.10
N LEU A 28 -10.09 -7.00 3.40
CA LEU A 28 -9.17 -6.53 4.42
C LEU A 28 -8.59 -5.17 4.05
N GLU A 29 -8.16 -5.02 2.80
CA GLU A 29 -7.62 -3.75 2.32
C GLU A 29 -8.69 -2.66 2.31
N ALA A 30 -9.91 -2.99 1.87
CA ALA A 30 -11.01 -2.03 1.87
C ALA A 30 -11.37 -1.60 3.29
N ALA A 31 -11.38 -2.54 4.23
CA ALA A 31 -11.66 -2.22 5.63
C ALA A 31 -10.57 -1.33 6.21
N TYR A 32 -9.33 -1.57 5.84
CA TYR A 32 -8.24 -0.72 6.31
C TYR A 32 -8.33 0.69 5.72
N ALA A 33 -8.72 0.79 4.44
CA ALA A 33 -8.94 2.09 3.81
C ALA A 33 -10.01 2.89 4.55
N GLU A 34 -11.06 2.21 4.99
CA GLU A 34 -12.11 2.85 5.79
C GLU A 34 -11.56 3.36 7.12
N GLN A 35 -10.75 2.54 7.78
CA GLN A 35 -10.11 2.95 9.03
C GLN A 35 -9.25 4.20 8.84
N LEU A 36 -8.47 4.25 7.77
CA LEU A 36 -7.64 5.42 7.47
C LEU A 36 -8.50 6.65 7.21
N ASP A 37 -9.64 6.48 6.55
CA ASP A 37 -10.55 7.58 6.29
C ASP A 37 -11.11 8.16 7.58
N TRP A 38 -11.45 7.31 8.55
CA TRP A 38 -11.86 7.77 9.88
C TRP A 38 -10.78 8.58 10.57
N GLN A 39 -9.51 8.17 10.42
CA GLN A 39 -8.39 8.88 11.02
C GLN A 39 -8.15 10.24 10.34
N ILE A 40 -8.41 10.34 9.04
CA ILE A 40 -8.38 11.63 8.34
C ILE A 40 -9.45 12.55 8.95
N LYS A 41 -10.67 12.05 9.10
CA LYS A 41 -11.77 12.84 9.64
C LYS A 41 -11.54 13.22 11.08
N ALA A 42 -10.83 12.40 11.83
CA ALA A 42 -10.49 12.69 13.22
C ALA A 42 -9.32 13.67 13.36
N GLY A 43 -8.68 14.05 12.25
CA GLY A 43 -7.58 15.01 12.28
C GLY A 43 -6.22 14.41 12.59
N GLU A 44 -6.09 13.10 12.63
CA GLU A 44 -4.82 12.43 12.91
C GLU A 44 -3.96 12.31 11.65
N ILE A 45 -4.60 12.02 10.53
CA ILE A 45 -3.93 11.82 9.25
C ILE A 45 -4.26 13.01 8.35
N LYS A 46 -3.23 13.55 7.71
CA LYS A 46 -3.36 14.64 6.77
C LYS A 46 -3.78 14.13 5.40
N GLU A 47 -3.15 13.05 4.94
CA GLU A 47 -3.33 12.58 3.59
C GLU A 47 -3.00 11.11 3.48
N VAL A 48 -3.74 10.39 2.64
CA VAL A 48 -3.47 8.99 2.31
C VAL A 48 -3.36 8.89 0.80
N ILE A 49 -2.25 8.34 0.32
CA ILE A 49 -2.03 8.14 -1.11
C ILE A 49 -2.06 6.63 -1.37
N PRO A 50 -3.13 6.11 -1.99
CA PRO A 50 -3.20 4.68 -2.26
C PRO A 50 -2.33 4.29 -3.44
N GLN A 51 -1.87 3.06 -3.44
CA GLN A 51 -1.05 2.48 -4.51
C GLN A 51 0.15 3.35 -4.84
N PHE A 52 0.88 3.75 -3.81
CA PHE A 52 2.05 4.59 -3.98
C PHE A 52 3.18 3.77 -4.59
N LYS A 53 3.72 4.27 -5.71
CA LYS A 53 4.75 3.54 -6.44
C LYS A 53 6.12 3.79 -5.84
N ILE A 54 6.82 2.70 -5.54
CA ILE A 54 8.21 2.72 -5.14
C ILE A 54 9.02 2.12 -6.28
N SER A 55 9.96 2.88 -6.80
CA SER A 55 10.87 2.38 -7.82
C SER A 55 12.04 1.68 -7.12
N ILE A 56 12.24 0.42 -7.43
CA ILE A 56 13.36 -0.35 -6.88
C ILE A 56 14.49 -0.29 -7.90
N ASP A 57 15.50 0.53 -7.59
CA ASP A 57 16.64 0.75 -8.46
C ASP A 57 17.91 0.43 -7.69
N ILE A 58 18.84 -0.27 -8.32
CA ILE A 58 20.12 -0.65 -7.70
C ILE A 58 21.22 -0.28 -8.66
N ASN A 59 22.18 0.53 -8.20
CA ASN A 59 23.31 0.99 -9.00
C ASN A 59 22.88 1.58 -10.35
N GLY A 60 21.81 2.38 -10.32
CA GLY A 60 21.31 3.03 -11.51
C GLY A 60 20.50 2.14 -12.44
N ILE A 61 20.28 0.89 -12.06
CA ILE A 61 19.51 -0.06 -12.86
C ILE A 61 18.14 -0.24 -12.23
N HIS A 62 17.11 -0.03 -13.02
CA HIS A 62 15.73 -0.25 -12.55
C HIS A 62 15.44 -1.75 -12.48
N ILE A 63 15.10 -2.23 -11.29
CA ILE A 63 14.85 -3.65 -11.07
C ILE A 63 13.36 -3.95 -11.14
N ALA A 64 12.54 -3.17 -10.44
CA ALA A 64 11.10 -3.42 -10.38
C ALA A 64 10.37 -2.22 -9.83
N ASN A 65 9.07 -2.20 -10.04
CA ASN A 65 8.17 -1.28 -9.35
C ASN A 65 7.45 -2.05 -8.24
N TYR A 66 7.27 -1.38 -7.10
CA TYR A 66 6.48 -1.91 -6.02
C TYR A 66 5.41 -0.89 -5.66
N PHE A 67 4.15 -1.31 -5.72
CA PHE A 67 3.04 -0.43 -5.36
C PHE A 67 2.61 -0.78 -3.94
N ILE A 68 2.94 0.10 -3.01
CA ILE A 68 2.54 -0.09 -1.62
C ILE A 68 1.09 0.35 -1.47
N ASP A 69 0.34 -0.33 -0.61
CA ASP A 69 -1.10 -0.09 -0.52
C ASP A 69 -1.43 1.35 -0.15
N PHE A 70 -0.76 1.90 0.87
CA PHE A 70 -1.04 3.27 1.30
C PHE A 70 0.22 3.96 1.79
N LYS A 71 0.47 5.16 1.25
CA LYS A 71 1.39 6.08 1.87
C LYS A 71 0.58 6.99 2.78
N VAL A 72 0.90 7.00 4.06
CA VAL A 72 0.14 7.73 5.07
C VAL A 72 0.96 8.90 5.57
N VAL A 73 0.42 10.10 5.42
CA VAL A 73 1.06 11.32 5.90
C VAL A 73 0.26 11.83 7.10
N TYR A 74 0.90 11.90 8.24
CA TYR A 74 0.25 12.34 9.48
C TYR A 74 0.37 13.85 9.65
N ASN A 75 -0.55 14.42 10.43
CA ASN A 75 -0.53 15.87 10.68
C ASN A 75 0.68 16.32 11.47
N ASP A 76 1.33 15.41 12.19
CA ASP A 76 2.57 15.74 12.92
C ASP A 76 3.82 15.64 12.05
N GLY A 77 3.67 15.33 10.77
CA GLY A 77 4.78 15.26 9.82
C GLY A 77 5.34 13.88 9.59
N ARG A 78 4.92 12.88 10.36
CA ARG A 78 5.37 11.50 10.12
C ARG A 78 4.82 10.99 8.81
N ILE A 79 5.60 10.13 8.16
CA ILE A 79 5.19 9.44 6.93
C ILE A 79 5.41 7.95 7.14
N GLU A 80 4.40 7.16 6.81
CA GLU A 80 4.48 5.72 6.93
C GLU A 80 4.00 5.06 5.65
N MET A 81 4.60 3.92 5.33
CA MET A 81 4.20 3.09 4.19
C MET A 81 3.46 1.88 4.75
N HIS A 82 2.17 1.78 4.45
CA HIS A 82 1.34 0.72 5.00
C HIS A 82 1.01 -0.30 3.93
N GLU A 83 1.26 -1.56 4.25
CA GLU A 83 0.92 -2.68 3.40
C GLU A 83 -0.06 -3.58 4.15
N VAL A 84 -1.19 -3.88 3.51
CA VAL A 84 -2.20 -4.78 4.07
C VAL A 84 -2.04 -6.12 3.38
N LYS A 85 -1.68 -7.16 4.13
CA LYS A 85 -1.28 -8.41 3.52
C LYS A 85 -1.91 -9.61 4.21
N GLY A 86 -2.83 -10.27 3.49
CA GLY A 86 -3.38 -11.54 3.95
C GLY A 86 -2.54 -12.72 3.51
N MET A 87 -2.01 -12.68 2.29
CA MET A 87 -1.17 -13.74 1.75
C MET A 87 0.16 -13.17 1.30
N GLU A 88 1.26 -13.78 1.77
CA GLU A 88 2.60 -13.34 1.42
C GLU A 88 3.18 -14.28 0.39
N THR A 89 3.56 -13.73 -0.78
CA THR A 89 4.26 -14.46 -1.82
C THR A 89 5.75 -14.17 -1.73
N ASP A 90 6.56 -15.04 -2.33
CA ASP A 90 8.01 -14.81 -2.34
C ASP A 90 8.37 -13.54 -3.10
N LEU A 91 7.68 -13.26 -4.20
CA LEU A 91 7.91 -12.05 -4.96
C LEU A 91 7.60 -10.80 -4.13
N TRP A 92 6.47 -10.81 -3.42
CA TRP A 92 6.11 -9.69 -2.57
C TRP A 92 7.15 -9.49 -1.45
N ARG A 93 7.56 -10.59 -0.79
CA ARG A 93 8.55 -10.48 0.29
C ARG A 93 9.85 -9.87 -0.20
N MET A 94 10.27 -10.26 -1.41
CA MET A 94 11.49 -9.70 -1.99
C MET A 94 11.36 -8.21 -2.22
N LYS A 95 10.26 -7.76 -2.82
CA LYS A 95 10.02 -6.34 -3.07
C LYS A 95 9.92 -5.54 -1.78
N TRP A 96 9.23 -6.10 -0.78
CA TRP A 96 9.09 -5.49 0.54
C TRP A 96 10.46 -5.28 1.19
N ARG A 97 11.27 -6.33 1.20
CA ARG A 97 12.60 -6.28 1.81
C ARG A 97 13.54 -5.34 1.06
N LEU A 98 13.51 -5.37 -0.26
CA LEU A 98 14.32 -4.47 -1.08
C LEU A 98 13.94 -3.02 -0.82
N SER A 99 12.65 -2.72 -0.77
CA SER A 99 12.18 -1.36 -0.53
C SER A 99 12.62 -0.85 0.83
N LYS A 100 12.54 -1.69 1.86
CA LYS A 100 12.99 -1.33 3.20
C LYS A 100 14.51 -1.11 3.25
N ALA A 101 15.26 -1.94 2.54
CA ALA A 101 16.72 -1.82 2.51
C ALA A 101 17.16 -0.55 1.77
N LEU A 102 16.46 -0.19 0.70
CA LEU A 102 16.80 1.00 -0.08
C LEU A 102 16.32 2.30 0.57
N HIS A 103 15.34 2.22 1.46
CA HIS A 103 14.78 3.39 2.14
C HIS A 103 14.75 3.18 3.65
N PRO A 104 15.93 3.11 4.29
CA PRO A 104 16.00 2.79 5.71
C PRO A 104 15.37 3.86 6.62
N ASP A 105 15.20 5.10 6.10
CA ASP A 105 14.57 6.17 6.88
C ASP A 105 13.06 6.15 6.79
N TRP A 106 12.48 5.34 5.90
CA TRP A 106 11.03 5.26 5.77
C TRP A 106 10.48 4.27 6.79
N ASN A 107 9.31 4.57 7.32
CA ASN A 107 8.61 3.66 8.23
C ASN A 107 7.68 2.76 7.43
N PHE A 108 7.95 1.48 7.46
CA PHE A 108 7.12 0.47 6.79
C PHE A 108 6.31 -0.27 7.84
N VAL A 109 5.00 -0.34 7.64
CA VAL A 109 4.07 -0.98 8.57
C VAL A 109 3.30 -2.06 7.83
N LEU A 110 3.36 -3.26 8.37
CA LEU A 110 2.64 -4.39 7.79
C LEU A 110 1.38 -4.66 8.62
N ILE A 111 0.24 -4.63 7.97
CA ILE A 111 -1.06 -4.89 8.58
C ILE A 111 -1.55 -6.26 8.11
N LYS A 112 -1.91 -7.09 9.04
CA LYS A 112 -2.42 -8.43 8.74
C LYS A 112 -3.83 -8.63 9.24
#